data_751e5e07ed4f9af15bcd9904d13adb6a
#
_entry.id   751e5e07ed4f9af15bcd9904d13adb6a
#
_cell.length_a   1.000
_cell.length_b   1.000
_cell.length_c   1.000
_cell.angle_alpha   90.00
_cell.angle_beta   90.00
_cell.angle_gamma   90.00
#
_symmetry.space_group_name_H-M   'P 1'
#
loop_
_entity.id
_entity.type
_entity.pdbx_description
1 polymer ?
#
loop_
_entity_poly.entity_id
_entity_poly.type
_entity_poly.pdbx_seq_one_letter_code
_entity_poly.pdbx_strand_id
1 'polypeptide(L)'
;MTTTAYEALRSYIETTSEPSAALRGARDHADEYGLPVPDESTGQLLTTLTAASAGSTERPQSVAITPAANVVGLYLLAGMPDNGILTCIDPEAEHQRSAKTAFREAGYAPSRGRFLPSRPLEVMGRLANDAYQVIYADVAALELPAIIKAAWPLLHQGGTLVLASSLLDGTLADASRTDRDTAAAREADEYLRELEGANVTRLPLGSGLTLVTKL
;
A
#
# COMPACT_ATOMS: atom_id res chain seq x y z
N MET A 1 -26.68 -15.65 12.52
CA MET A 1 -26.12 -15.34 11.17
C MET A 1 -25.04 -16.36 10.91
N THR A 2 -25.06 -17.02 9.75
CA THR A 2 -24.04 -18.00 9.41
C THR A 2 -22.82 -17.25 8.90
N THR A 3 -21.72 -17.30 9.64
CA THR A 3 -20.43 -16.73 9.19
C THR A 3 -19.99 -17.42 7.93
N THR A 4 -19.62 -16.67 6.91
CA THR A 4 -19.06 -17.23 5.67
C THR A 4 -17.69 -17.87 5.94
N ALA A 5 -17.26 -18.82 5.10
CA ALA A 5 -15.91 -19.41 5.22
C ALA A 5 -14.81 -18.34 5.13
N TYR A 6 -15.03 -17.29 4.32
CA TYR A 6 -14.11 -16.18 4.19
C TYR A 6 -14.00 -15.35 5.49
N GLU A 7 -15.13 -15.02 6.11
CA GLU A 7 -15.14 -14.31 7.41
C GLU A 7 -14.48 -15.15 8.52
N ALA A 8 -14.68 -16.46 8.51
CA ALA A 8 -14.04 -17.36 9.49
C ALA A 8 -12.50 -17.37 9.30
N LEU A 9 -12.00 -17.43 8.05
CA LEU A 9 -10.58 -17.36 7.75
C LEU A 9 -9.98 -16.01 8.16
N ARG A 10 -10.65 -14.92 7.83
CA ARG A 10 -10.23 -13.58 8.22
C ARG A 10 -10.14 -13.44 9.73
N SER A 11 -11.17 -13.84 10.46
CA SER A 11 -11.19 -13.82 11.92
C SER A 11 -10.08 -14.68 12.53
N TYR A 12 -9.80 -15.87 11.95
CA TYR A 12 -8.68 -16.71 12.38
C TYR A 12 -7.35 -16.00 12.24
N ILE A 13 -7.09 -15.39 11.09
CA ILE A 13 -5.85 -14.65 10.82
C ILE A 13 -5.70 -13.47 11.80
N GLU A 14 -6.76 -12.67 11.97
CA GLU A 14 -6.75 -11.52 12.89
C GLU A 14 -6.50 -11.93 14.34
N THR A 15 -7.10 -13.03 14.80
CA THR A 15 -7.00 -13.49 16.20
C THR A 15 -5.71 -14.25 16.50
N THR A 16 -5.06 -14.83 15.48
CA THR A 16 -3.80 -15.58 15.64
C THR A 16 -2.57 -14.74 15.37
N SER A 17 -2.73 -13.54 14.83
CA SER A 17 -1.62 -12.61 14.62
C SER A 17 -1.21 -11.95 15.93
N GLU A 18 0.10 -11.81 16.13
CA GLU A 18 0.70 -11.15 17.30
C GLU A 18 1.38 -9.83 16.88
N PRO A 19 0.62 -8.74 16.68
CA PRO A 19 1.20 -7.46 16.29
C PRO A 19 2.16 -6.92 17.37
N SER A 20 3.24 -6.28 16.98
CA SER A 20 4.15 -5.59 17.89
C SER A 20 3.44 -4.47 18.66
N ALA A 21 4.02 -4.04 19.79
CA ALA A 21 3.47 -2.93 20.57
C ALA A 21 3.37 -1.64 19.71
N ALA A 22 4.39 -1.36 18.89
CA ALA A 22 4.38 -0.22 17.97
C ALA A 22 3.26 -0.31 16.93
N LEU A 23 3.01 -1.50 16.37
CA LEU A 23 1.94 -1.71 15.39
C LEU A 23 0.55 -1.56 16.04
N ARG A 24 0.36 -2.06 17.27
CA ARG A 24 -0.88 -1.84 18.03
C ARG A 24 -1.13 -0.36 18.25
N GLY A 25 -0.14 0.37 18.79
CA GLY A 25 -0.27 1.82 19.01
C GLY A 25 -0.51 2.61 17.71
N ALA A 26 0.09 2.20 16.59
CA ALA A 26 -0.17 2.81 15.29
C ALA A 26 -1.61 2.57 14.81
N ARG A 27 -2.17 1.37 15.03
CA ARG A 27 -3.56 1.05 14.70
C ARG A 27 -4.55 1.81 15.57
N ASP A 28 -4.30 1.86 16.91
CA ASP A 28 -5.12 2.63 17.84
C ASP A 28 -5.19 4.11 17.44
N HIS A 29 -4.04 4.68 17.05
CA HIS A 29 -3.98 6.04 16.53
C HIS A 29 -4.76 6.20 15.22
N ALA A 30 -4.62 5.28 14.28
CA ALA A 30 -5.35 5.35 13.01
C ALA A 30 -6.88 5.24 13.24
N ASP A 31 -7.33 4.41 14.15
CA ASP A 31 -8.74 4.26 14.53
C ASP A 31 -9.29 5.55 15.16
N GLU A 32 -8.53 6.18 16.08
CA GLU A 32 -8.90 7.46 16.69
C GLU A 32 -9.12 8.57 15.67
N TYR A 33 -8.34 8.58 14.58
CA TYR A 33 -8.45 9.58 13.51
C TYR A 33 -9.26 9.13 12.30
N GLY A 34 -9.86 7.93 12.36
CA GLY A 34 -10.66 7.38 11.26
C GLY A 34 -9.86 7.15 9.97
N LEU A 35 -8.57 6.84 10.09
CA LEU A 35 -7.71 6.60 8.92
C LEU A 35 -7.92 5.17 8.40
N PRO A 36 -8.00 4.98 7.08
CA PRO A 36 -8.09 3.65 6.50
C PRO A 36 -6.79 2.88 6.73
N VAL A 37 -6.89 1.69 7.30
CA VAL A 37 -5.75 0.80 7.52
C VAL A 37 -5.94 -0.53 6.80
N PRO A 38 -4.86 -1.17 6.33
CA PRO A 38 -4.96 -2.51 5.77
C PRO A 38 -5.35 -3.53 6.85
N ASP A 39 -6.11 -4.54 6.47
CA ASP A 39 -6.33 -5.71 7.31
C ASP A 39 -5.01 -6.47 7.54
N GLU A 40 -5.03 -7.42 8.48
CA GLU A 40 -3.84 -8.18 8.86
C GLU A 40 -3.25 -8.95 7.66
N SER A 41 -4.10 -9.56 6.83
CA SER A 41 -3.65 -10.31 5.65
C SER A 41 -2.93 -9.40 4.64
N THR A 42 -3.47 -8.22 4.40
CA THR A 42 -2.83 -7.21 3.53
C THR A 42 -1.51 -6.74 4.12
N GLY A 43 -1.45 -6.48 5.43
CA GLY A 43 -0.21 -6.10 6.11
C GLY A 43 0.88 -7.16 5.99
N GLN A 44 0.55 -8.43 6.25
CA GLN A 44 1.48 -9.57 6.11
C GLN A 44 1.94 -9.74 4.65
N LEU A 45 1.05 -9.53 3.68
CA LEU A 45 1.40 -9.53 2.25
C LEU A 45 2.43 -8.44 1.93
N LEU A 46 2.27 -7.21 2.46
CA LEU A 46 3.23 -6.12 2.26
C LEU A 46 4.61 -6.48 2.81
N THR A 47 4.67 -7.08 4.00
CA THR A 47 5.92 -7.61 4.59
C THR A 47 6.55 -8.68 3.69
N THR A 48 5.75 -9.60 3.16
CA THR A 48 6.22 -10.67 2.27
C THR A 48 6.77 -10.09 0.95
N LEU A 49 6.09 -9.13 0.33
CA LEU A 49 6.54 -8.50 -0.92
C LEU A 49 7.87 -7.77 -0.75
N THR A 50 8.03 -7.01 0.34
CA THR A 50 9.30 -6.32 0.62
C THR A 50 10.44 -7.29 0.96
N ALA A 51 10.16 -8.36 1.69
CA ALA A 51 11.15 -9.41 1.99
C ALA A 51 11.56 -10.17 0.73
N ALA A 52 10.62 -10.55 -0.13
CA ALA A 52 10.89 -11.26 -1.38
C ALA A 52 11.74 -10.43 -2.36
N SER A 53 11.58 -9.11 -2.36
CA SER A 53 12.34 -8.20 -3.22
C SER A 53 13.65 -7.68 -2.60
N ALA A 54 13.96 -8.02 -1.35
CA ALA A 54 15.09 -7.47 -0.60
C ALA A 54 16.46 -7.70 -1.26
N GLY A 55 16.62 -8.80 -2.00
CA GLY A 55 17.88 -9.14 -2.69
C GLY A 55 18.03 -8.55 -4.09
N SER A 56 17.04 -7.82 -4.59
CA SER A 56 17.04 -7.30 -5.98
C SER A 56 17.97 -6.11 -6.19
N THR A 57 18.31 -5.38 -5.14
CA THR A 57 19.19 -4.20 -5.19
C THR A 57 20.04 -4.10 -3.91
N GLU A 58 21.17 -3.37 -3.98
CA GLU A 58 22.02 -3.14 -2.80
C GLU A 58 21.29 -2.34 -1.70
N ARG A 59 20.37 -1.45 -2.09
CA ARG A 59 19.62 -0.61 -1.16
C ARG A 59 18.15 -0.56 -1.58
N PRO A 60 17.33 -1.50 -1.10
CA PRO A 60 15.92 -1.55 -1.45
C PRO A 60 15.16 -0.30 -1.03
N GLN A 61 14.25 0.16 -1.90
CA GLN A 61 13.42 1.32 -1.66
C GLN A 61 11.95 0.98 -1.87
N SER A 62 11.10 1.48 -1.00
CA SER A 62 9.65 1.35 -1.12
C SER A 62 8.96 2.70 -0.93
N VAL A 63 7.73 2.80 -1.40
CA VAL A 63 6.89 4.00 -1.23
C VAL A 63 5.57 3.60 -0.59
N ALA A 64 5.12 4.39 0.38
CA ALA A 64 3.78 4.34 0.94
C ALA A 64 3.05 5.65 0.64
N ILE A 65 1.98 5.57 -0.15
CA ILE A 65 1.07 6.66 -0.48
C ILE A 65 -0.23 6.39 0.28
N THR A 66 -0.35 6.92 1.48
CA THR A 66 -1.48 6.66 2.37
C THR A 66 -1.46 7.59 3.58
N PRO A 67 -2.60 7.99 4.12
CA PRO A 67 -2.67 8.72 5.38
C PRO A 67 -2.23 7.86 6.58
N ALA A 68 -2.38 6.53 6.51
CA ALA A 68 -2.00 5.57 7.55
C ALA A 68 -0.56 5.03 7.39
N ALA A 69 0.39 5.88 7.00
CA ALA A 69 1.79 5.47 6.83
C ALA A 69 2.45 4.96 8.13
N ASN A 70 1.90 5.30 9.30
CA ASN A 70 2.29 4.74 10.60
C ASN A 70 2.04 3.22 10.68
N VAL A 71 0.94 2.72 10.11
CA VAL A 71 0.60 1.29 10.07
C VAL A 71 1.26 0.61 8.87
N VAL A 72 0.98 1.09 7.66
CA VAL A 72 1.50 0.53 6.40
C VAL A 72 3.02 0.48 6.40
N GLY A 73 3.66 1.56 6.88
CA GLY A 73 5.11 1.65 6.92
C GLY A 73 5.76 0.63 7.85
N LEU A 74 5.13 0.26 8.96
CA LEU A 74 5.65 -0.78 9.85
C LEU A 74 5.67 -2.14 9.16
N TYR A 75 4.64 -2.50 8.40
CA TYR A 75 4.61 -3.73 7.62
C TYR A 75 5.67 -3.74 6.51
N LEU A 76 5.79 -2.65 5.75
CA LEU A 76 6.81 -2.55 4.69
C LEU A 76 8.22 -2.64 5.26
N LEU A 77 8.51 -1.91 6.35
CA LEU A 77 9.83 -1.90 6.99
C LEU A 77 10.20 -3.25 7.63
N ALA A 78 9.21 -4.02 8.09
CA ALA A 78 9.43 -5.34 8.68
C ALA A 78 10.00 -6.37 7.68
N GLY A 79 9.66 -6.26 6.39
CA GLY A 79 10.21 -7.12 5.34
C GLY A 79 11.49 -6.58 4.71
N MET A 80 11.82 -5.30 4.91
CA MET A 80 13.00 -4.69 4.30
C MET A 80 14.27 -4.92 5.15
N PRO A 81 15.44 -5.09 4.52
CA PRO A 81 16.71 -5.14 5.24
C PRO A 81 17.02 -3.80 5.91
N ASP A 82 17.98 -3.79 6.85
CA ASP A 82 18.30 -2.61 7.69
C ASP A 82 18.73 -1.37 6.91
N ASN A 83 19.28 -1.53 5.72
CA ASN A 83 19.66 -0.44 4.83
C ASN A 83 18.53 0.03 3.89
N GLY A 84 17.36 -0.63 3.94
CA GLY A 84 16.21 -0.27 3.12
C GLY A 84 15.58 1.06 3.53
N ILE A 85 15.05 1.81 2.56
CA ILE A 85 14.43 3.12 2.77
C ILE A 85 12.96 3.08 2.34
N LEU A 86 12.10 3.55 3.23
CA LEU A 86 10.69 3.79 2.96
C LEU A 86 10.43 5.28 2.76
N THR A 87 9.83 5.65 1.63
CA THR A 87 9.33 7.01 1.38
C THR A 87 7.83 7.05 1.66
N CYS A 88 7.41 7.87 2.60
CA CYS A 88 6.00 8.10 2.96
C CYS A 88 5.52 9.40 2.31
N ILE A 89 4.44 9.34 1.55
CA ILE A 89 3.84 10.48 0.84
C ILE A 89 2.41 10.66 1.33
N ASP A 90 2.16 11.80 1.98
CA ASP A 90 0.84 12.22 2.43
C ASP A 90 0.89 13.73 2.70
N PRO A 91 -0.11 14.54 2.31
CA PRO A 91 -0.08 15.99 2.48
C PRO A 91 -0.17 16.42 3.94
N GLU A 92 -0.75 15.61 4.83
CA GLU A 92 -1.02 16.00 6.21
C GLU A 92 0.22 15.79 7.10
N ALA A 93 0.71 16.90 7.66
CA ALA A 93 1.91 16.89 8.51
C ALA A 93 1.73 16.04 9.78
N GLU A 94 0.49 15.91 10.28
CA GLU A 94 0.17 15.09 11.45
C GLU A 94 0.40 13.61 11.17
N HIS A 95 -0.11 13.11 10.03
CA HIS A 95 0.10 11.72 9.61
C HIS A 95 1.60 11.39 9.47
N GLN A 96 2.38 12.34 8.93
CA GLN A 96 3.84 12.19 8.83
C GLN A 96 4.52 12.15 10.20
N ARG A 97 4.04 12.92 11.20
CA ARG A 97 4.55 12.88 12.57
C ARG A 97 4.22 11.57 13.26
N SER A 98 2.99 11.08 13.11
CA SER A 98 2.57 9.79 13.63
C SER A 98 3.43 8.65 13.08
N ALA A 99 3.67 8.64 11.75
CA ALA A 99 4.53 7.64 11.13
C ALA A 99 5.98 7.67 11.66
N LYS A 100 6.57 8.86 11.81
CA LYS A 100 7.91 9.01 12.42
C LYS A 100 7.96 8.47 13.84
N THR A 101 6.93 8.71 14.63
CA THR A 101 6.83 8.22 16.01
C THR A 101 6.72 6.70 16.04
N ALA A 102 5.83 6.11 15.26
CA ALA A 102 5.64 4.67 15.17
C ALA A 102 6.93 3.94 14.74
N PHE A 103 7.66 4.49 13.75
CA PHE A 103 8.92 3.90 13.28
C PHE A 103 10.01 3.93 14.37
N ARG A 104 10.11 5.04 15.10
CA ARG A 104 11.05 5.16 16.22
C ARG A 104 10.71 4.18 17.35
N GLU A 105 9.43 4.04 17.70
CA GLU A 105 8.95 3.11 18.73
C GLU A 105 9.18 1.65 18.34
N ALA A 106 9.12 1.35 17.04
CA ALA A 106 9.48 0.04 16.50
C ALA A 106 11.00 -0.20 16.42
N GLY A 107 11.84 0.79 16.81
CA GLY A 107 13.29 0.66 16.80
C GLY A 107 13.97 0.95 15.47
N TYR A 108 13.25 1.46 14.47
CA TYR A 108 13.86 1.80 13.18
C TYR A 108 14.67 3.09 13.24
N ALA A 109 15.85 3.06 12.62
CA ALA A 109 16.69 4.24 12.51
C ALA A 109 15.98 5.36 11.70
N PRO A 110 16.14 6.65 12.08
CA PRO A 110 15.52 7.78 11.36
C PRO A 110 15.86 7.83 9.86
N SER A 111 17.02 7.31 9.46
CA SER A 111 17.48 7.24 8.08
C SER A 111 16.69 6.26 7.21
N ARG A 112 15.90 5.37 7.81
CA ARG A 112 15.04 4.43 7.09
C ARG A 112 13.73 5.02 6.60
N GLY A 113 13.31 6.16 7.14
CA GLY A 113 12.08 6.87 6.76
C GLY A 113 12.38 8.18 6.04
N ARG A 114 11.87 8.36 4.84
CA ARG A 114 11.82 9.63 4.11
C ARG A 114 10.37 10.10 4.05
N PHE A 115 10.10 11.33 4.43
CA PHE A 115 8.74 11.86 4.55
C PHE A 115 8.54 13.05 3.64
N LEU A 116 7.54 12.97 2.76
CA LEU A 116 7.20 14.00 1.78
C LEU A 116 5.78 14.51 2.08
N PRO A 117 5.64 15.66 2.78
CA PRO A 117 4.34 16.25 3.11
C PRO A 117 3.78 17.00 1.90
N SER A 118 3.30 16.26 0.91
CA SER A 118 2.78 16.78 -0.36
C SER A 118 1.76 15.81 -0.95
N ARG A 119 0.93 16.31 -1.87
CA ARG A 119 0.06 15.45 -2.65
C ARG A 119 0.90 14.52 -3.55
N PRO A 120 0.50 13.23 -3.69
CA PRO A 120 1.32 12.24 -4.40
C PRO A 120 1.77 12.70 -5.79
N LEU A 121 0.85 13.16 -6.63
CA LEU A 121 1.15 13.54 -8.02
C LEU A 121 2.08 14.76 -8.15
N GLU A 122 2.19 15.59 -7.11
CA GLU A 122 3.12 16.74 -7.11
C GLU A 122 4.59 16.33 -6.91
N VAL A 123 4.83 15.18 -6.28
CA VAL A 123 6.18 14.75 -5.91
C VAL A 123 6.64 13.49 -6.62
N MET A 124 5.74 12.62 -7.08
CA MET A 124 6.11 11.36 -7.74
C MET A 124 7.00 11.57 -8.97
N GLY A 125 6.76 12.61 -9.77
CA GLY A 125 7.59 12.95 -10.92
C GLY A 125 9.04 13.36 -10.59
N ARG A 126 9.39 13.52 -9.30
CA ARG A 126 10.75 13.81 -8.82
C ARG A 126 11.44 12.59 -8.22
N LEU A 127 10.72 11.47 -8.11
CA LEU A 127 11.28 10.22 -7.64
C LEU A 127 12.08 9.56 -8.77
N ALA A 128 13.06 8.73 -8.39
CA ALA A 128 13.89 8.04 -9.37
C ALA A 128 13.11 6.95 -10.09
N ASN A 129 13.26 6.86 -11.41
CA ASN A 129 12.72 5.75 -12.18
C ASN A 129 13.50 4.45 -11.89
N ASP A 130 12.84 3.32 -12.07
CA ASP A 130 13.40 1.97 -11.94
C ASP A 130 14.10 1.71 -10.57
N ALA A 131 13.60 2.35 -9.50
CA ALA A 131 14.27 2.37 -8.19
C ALA A 131 13.49 1.66 -7.08
N TYR A 132 12.19 1.47 -7.23
CA TYR A 132 11.32 1.03 -6.13
C TYR A 132 10.85 -0.41 -6.31
N GLN A 133 10.98 -1.21 -5.24
CA GLN A 133 10.57 -2.61 -5.21
C GLN A 133 9.09 -2.76 -4.89
N VAL A 134 8.58 -1.96 -3.95
CA VAL A 134 7.16 -1.96 -3.59
C VAL A 134 6.66 -0.53 -3.48
N ILE A 135 5.56 -0.24 -4.17
CA ILE A 135 4.80 1.00 -4.02
C ILE A 135 3.40 0.62 -3.55
N TYR A 136 3.04 1.03 -2.35
CA TYR A 136 1.68 0.89 -1.82
C TYR A 136 0.93 2.20 -2.02
N ALA A 137 -0.28 2.14 -2.57
CA ALA A 137 -1.14 3.29 -2.75
C ALA A 137 -2.56 3.00 -2.24
N ASP A 138 -2.98 3.77 -1.25
CA ASP A 138 -4.35 3.85 -0.75
C ASP A 138 -4.84 5.28 -1.00
N VAL A 139 -5.53 5.47 -2.10
CA VAL A 139 -5.97 6.76 -2.63
C VAL A 139 -7.43 6.68 -3.07
N ALA A 140 -8.07 7.83 -3.25
CA ALA A 140 -9.42 7.88 -3.78
C ALA A 140 -9.49 7.23 -5.18
N ALA A 141 -10.61 6.55 -5.48
CA ALA A 141 -10.80 5.86 -6.76
C ALA A 141 -10.56 6.77 -7.98
N LEU A 142 -10.94 8.03 -7.87
CA LEU A 142 -10.71 9.05 -8.92
C LEU A 142 -9.23 9.32 -9.22
N GLU A 143 -8.35 9.03 -8.29
CA GLU A 143 -6.90 9.25 -8.46
C GLU A 143 -6.18 8.01 -9.02
N LEU A 144 -6.79 6.82 -8.97
CA LEU A 144 -6.18 5.56 -9.37
C LEU A 144 -5.53 5.61 -10.76
N PRO A 145 -6.20 6.07 -11.85
CA PRO A 145 -5.59 6.09 -13.17
C PRO A 145 -4.31 6.94 -13.24
N ALA A 146 -4.31 8.09 -12.56
CA ALA A 146 -3.16 8.99 -12.55
C ALA A 146 -2.02 8.44 -11.68
N ILE A 147 -2.33 7.85 -10.53
CA ILE A 147 -1.35 7.23 -9.63
C ILE A 147 -0.68 6.03 -10.32
N ILE A 148 -1.43 5.17 -11.01
CA ILE A 148 -0.86 4.03 -11.75
C ILE A 148 0.15 4.53 -12.79
N LYS A 149 -0.24 5.52 -13.62
CA LYS A 149 0.63 6.11 -14.64
C LYS A 149 1.89 6.75 -14.05
N ALA A 150 1.77 7.40 -12.89
CA ALA A 150 2.90 8.01 -12.20
C ALA A 150 3.81 6.99 -11.49
N ALA A 151 3.26 5.90 -10.95
CA ALA A 151 3.99 4.87 -10.23
C ALA A 151 4.74 3.90 -11.15
N TRP A 152 4.16 3.57 -12.31
CA TRP A 152 4.72 2.56 -13.23
C TRP A 152 6.19 2.77 -13.61
N PRO A 153 6.63 3.97 -14.04
CA PRO A 153 8.04 4.21 -14.36
C PRO A 153 8.97 4.13 -13.14
N LEU A 154 8.46 4.32 -11.93
CA LEU A 154 9.25 4.29 -10.70
C LEU A 154 9.61 2.86 -10.28
N LEU A 155 8.80 1.86 -10.68
CA LEU A 155 9.03 0.47 -10.33
C LEU A 155 10.28 -0.07 -11.02
N HIS A 156 11.12 -0.71 -10.22
CA HIS A 156 12.19 -1.58 -10.68
C HIS A 156 11.62 -2.83 -11.37
N GLN A 157 12.38 -3.50 -12.24
CA GLN A 157 12.00 -4.80 -12.80
C GLN A 157 11.78 -5.82 -11.67
N GLY A 158 10.64 -6.49 -11.65
CA GLY A 158 10.18 -7.32 -10.53
C GLY A 158 9.51 -6.53 -9.39
N GLY A 159 9.51 -5.20 -9.46
CA GLY A 159 8.84 -4.35 -8.49
C GLY A 159 7.32 -4.40 -8.63
N THR A 160 6.61 -4.19 -7.52
CA THR A 160 5.15 -4.34 -7.45
C THR A 160 4.48 -3.07 -6.92
N LEU A 161 3.52 -2.56 -7.69
CA LEU A 161 2.54 -1.58 -7.24
C LEU A 161 1.36 -2.31 -6.58
N VAL A 162 1.03 -1.92 -5.36
CA VAL A 162 -0.07 -2.45 -4.56
C VAL A 162 -1.13 -1.37 -4.45
N LEU A 163 -2.29 -1.59 -5.07
CA LEU A 163 -3.42 -0.65 -5.07
C LEU A 163 -4.46 -1.15 -4.07
N ALA A 164 -4.61 -0.45 -2.95
CA ALA A 164 -5.62 -0.75 -1.95
C ALA A 164 -7.01 -0.28 -2.41
N SER A 165 -8.04 -0.99 -1.97
CA SER A 165 -9.45 -0.67 -2.22
C SER A 165 -9.80 -0.45 -3.71
N SER A 166 -8.95 -0.92 -4.62
CA SER A 166 -9.05 -0.66 -6.06
C SER A 166 -10.21 -1.38 -6.75
N LEU A 167 -10.83 -2.37 -6.10
CA LEU A 167 -11.96 -3.13 -6.65
C LEU A 167 -13.31 -2.71 -6.05
N LEU A 168 -13.33 -1.74 -5.13
CA LEU A 168 -14.54 -1.13 -4.53
C LEU A 168 -15.58 -2.19 -4.11
N ASP A 169 -15.18 -3.18 -3.31
CA ASP A 169 -16.04 -4.30 -2.86
C ASP A 169 -16.71 -5.06 -4.01
N GLY A 170 -16.06 -5.12 -5.19
CA GLY A 170 -16.57 -5.81 -6.37
C GLY A 170 -17.61 -5.02 -7.17
N THR A 171 -17.92 -3.77 -6.82
CA THR A 171 -18.90 -2.94 -7.53
C THR A 171 -18.53 -2.66 -8.99
N LEU A 172 -17.25 -2.86 -9.36
CA LEU A 172 -16.79 -2.78 -10.76
C LEU A 172 -17.56 -3.71 -11.69
N ALA A 173 -18.02 -4.87 -11.19
CA ALA A 173 -18.76 -5.86 -11.98
C ALA A 173 -20.22 -5.47 -12.25
N ASP A 174 -20.78 -4.53 -11.48
CA ASP A 174 -22.16 -4.08 -11.64
C ASP A 174 -22.25 -3.00 -12.73
N ALA A 175 -22.70 -3.37 -13.92
CA ALA A 175 -22.84 -2.45 -15.06
C ALA A 175 -23.84 -1.31 -14.83
N SER A 176 -24.72 -1.41 -13.83
CA SER A 176 -25.68 -0.37 -13.47
C SER A 176 -25.03 0.77 -12.67
N ARG A 177 -23.86 0.54 -12.06
CA ARG A 177 -23.10 1.54 -11.31
C ARG A 177 -22.41 2.49 -12.28
N THR A 178 -22.83 3.75 -12.24
CA THR A 178 -22.33 4.82 -13.12
C THR A 178 -21.77 6.01 -12.32
N ASP A 179 -21.61 5.82 -11.01
CA ASP A 179 -20.97 6.83 -10.17
C ASP A 179 -19.49 7.03 -10.56
N ARG A 180 -18.96 8.19 -10.22
CA ARG A 180 -17.63 8.64 -10.65
C ARG A 180 -16.52 7.72 -10.14
N ASP A 181 -16.62 7.23 -8.91
CA ASP A 181 -15.61 6.36 -8.31
C ASP A 181 -15.57 5.00 -9.01
N THR A 182 -16.73 4.39 -9.24
CA THR A 182 -16.83 3.13 -9.99
C THR A 182 -16.33 3.28 -11.43
N ALA A 183 -16.63 4.39 -12.09
CA ALA A 183 -16.15 4.66 -13.45
C ALA A 183 -14.62 4.79 -13.49
N ALA A 184 -14.02 5.54 -12.55
CA ALA A 184 -12.58 5.72 -12.48
C ALA A 184 -11.84 4.41 -12.12
N ALA A 185 -12.39 3.61 -11.21
CA ALA A 185 -11.83 2.31 -10.88
C ALA A 185 -11.89 1.33 -12.05
N ARG A 186 -12.96 1.35 -12.87
CA ARG A 186 -13.03 0.59 -14.12
C ARG A 186 -11.98 1.05 -15.13
N GLU A 187 -11.85 2.36 -15.35
CA GLU A 187 -10.80 2.92 -16.21
C GLU A 187 -9.41 2.44 -15.78
N ALA A 188 -9.14 2.47 -14.47
CA ALA A 188 -7.89 1.98 -13.93
C ALA A 188 -7.70 0.47 -14.19
N ASP A 189 -8.72 -0.35 -13.95
CA ASP A 189 -8.66 -1.81 -14.17
C ASP A 189 -8.50 -2.17 -15.65
N GLU A 190 -9.18 -1.46 -16.55
CA GLU A 190 -9.04 -1.62 -18.01
C GLU A 190 -7.61 -1.24 -18.45
N TYR A 191 -7.10 -0.10 -18.00
CA TYR A 191 -5.72 0.32 -18.29
C TYR A 191 -4.71 -0.74 -17.84
N LEU A 192 -4.88 -1.32 -16.65
CA LEU A 192 -3.98 -2.35 -16.15
C LEU A 192 -4.02 -3.65 -16.97
N ARG A 193 -5.16 -4.01 -17.57
CA ARG A 193 -5.27 -5.18 -18.44
C ARG A 193 -4.47 -5.03 -19.75
N GLU A 194 -4.31 -3.80 -20.21
CA GLU A 194 -3.64 -3.46 -21.46
C GLU A 194 -2.16 -3.05 -21.24
N LEU A 195 -1.74 -2.96 -19.97
CA LEU A 195 -0.40 -2.48 -19.62
C LEU A 195 0.65 -3.52 -19.98
N GLU A 196 1.42 -3.23 -21.02
CA GLU A 196 2.51 -4.11 -21.47
C GLU A 196 3.60 -4.27 -20.40
N GLY A 197 4.15 -5.47 -20.28
CA GLY A 197 5.18 -5.79 -19.30
C GLY A 197 4.68 -5.87 -17.85
N ALA A 198 3.36 -5.90 -17.65
CA ALA A 198 2.76 -6.03 -16.32
C ALA A 198 2.16 -7.41 -16.09
N ASN A 199 2.39 -7.96 -14.90
CA ASN A 199 1.57 -9.06 -14.37
C ASN A 199 0.59 -8.50 -13.34
N VAL A 200 -0.71 -8.70 -13.57
CA VAL A 200 -1.77 -8.15 -12.71
C VAL A 200 -2.47 -9.26 -11.94
N THR A 201 -2.44 -9.15 -10.61
CA THR A 201 -3.12 -10.08 -9.70
C THR A 201 -4.15 -9.33 -8.86
N ARG A 202 -5.38 -9.82 -8.81
CA ARG A 202 -6.46 -9.27 -8.00
C ARG A 202 -6.73 -10.18 -6.82
N LEU A 203 -6.80 -9.61 -5.62
CA LEU A 203 -7.00 -10.33 -4.36
C LEU A 203 -8.24 -9.81 -3.63
N PRO A 204 -9.05 -10.68 -3.03
CA PRO A 204 -10.22 -10.29 -2.24
C PRO A 204 -9.83 -9.89 -0.81
N LEU A 205 -8.86 -8.96 -0.67
CA LEU A 205 -8.39 -8.42 0.61
C LEU A 205 -8.91 -7.00 0.78
N GLY A 206 -9.38 -6.64 1.98
CA GLY A 206 -10.07 -5.36 2.21
C GLY A 206 -11.22 -5.19 1.23
N SER A 207 -11.37 -4.01 0.64
CA SER A 207 -12.34 -3.72 -0.43
C SER A 207 -11.84 -4.12 -1.83
N GLY A 208 -10.88 -5.03 -1.90
CA GLY A 208 -10.25 -5.55 -3.11
C GLY A 208 -8.89 -4.91 -3.39
N LEU A 209 -7.87 -5.74 -3.44
CA LEU A 209 -6.47 -5.34 -3.65
C LEU A 209 -6.01 -5.73 -5.07
N THR A 210 -5.33 -4.84 -5.76
CA THR A 210 -4.68 -5.16 -7.03
C THR A 210 -3.17 -5.04 -6.91
N LEU A 211 -2.46 -6.10 -7.31
CA LEU A 211 -1.00 -6.12 -7.46
C LEU A 211 -0.64 -5.97 -8.93
N VAL A 212 0.29 -5.08 -9.23
CA VAL A 212 0.79 -4.85 -10.60
C VAL A 212 2.31 -4.96 -10.57
N THR A 213 2.82 -6.09 -11.03
CA THR A 213 4.26 -6.39 -11.02
C THR A 213 4.88 -6.13 -12.38
N LYS A 214 5.99 -5.38 -12.43
CA LYS A 214 6.75 -5.07 -13.64
C LYS A 214 7.62 -6.28 -14.02
N LEU A 215 7.39 -6.85 -15.22
CA LEU A 215 8.11 -8.02 -15.77
C LEU A 215 9.41 -7.59 -16.45
#